data_d43bf5bdede7c922ef23ef3ed2c27b93
#
_entry.id   d43bf5bdede7c922ef23ef3ed2c27b93
#
_cell.length_a   1.000
_cell.length_b   1.000
_cell.length_c   1.000
_cell.angle_alpha   90.00
_cell.angle_beta   90.00
_cell.angle_gamma   90.00
#
_symmetry.space_group_name_H-M   'P 1'
#
loop_
_entity.id
_entity.type
_entity.pdbx_description
1 polymer ?
#
loop_
_entity_poly.entity_id
_entity_poly.type
_entity_poly.pdbx_seq_one_letter_code
_entity_poly.pdbx_strand_id
1 'polypeptide(L)'
;ILLAYRNIKANKGSYTAGTDKKNITDIGSQTPDDVVKRVRFIVTGSEHGYRPKPVRRKDIPKPNGKTRPLGIPCIWDRLIQQCIKQIMEPICEAKFSNNSYGFRLNRSVEHAINRTYTMLQMMNLHYVIEFDIKGFFDNVNHSKLIRQIWSLGIHDKTLIFIIKRILTAPIKMPDNTTVLPNKGTPQGGIISPLLANIVLNELDWWIASQWEENPIAISRGR
;
A
#
# COMPACT_ATOMS: atom_id res chain seq x y z
N ILE A 1 -11.10 1.98 -14.44
CA ILE A 1 -9.86 2.28 -15.16
C ILE A 1 -9.71 3.79 -15.37
N LEU A 2 -10.69 4.48 -15.97
CA LEU A 2 -10.58 5.93 -16.23
C LEU A 2 -10.47 6.76 -14.95
N LEU A 3 -11.17 6.40 -13.88
CA LEU A 3 -11.00 7.04 -12.58
C LEU A 3 -9.57 6.82 -12.04
N ALA A 4 -9.02 5.61 -12.20
CA ALA A 4 -7.64 5.31 -11.82
C ALA A 4 -6.63 6.18 -12.57
N TYR A 5 -6.85 6.38 -13.87
CA TYR A 5 -6.03 7.30 -14.66
C TYR A 5 -6.08 8.75 -14.12
N ARG A 6 -7.27 9.26 -13.81
CA ARG A 6 -7.44 10.61 -13.24
C ARG A 6 -6.68 10.75 -11.91
N ASN A 7 -6.80 9.77 -11.03
CA ASN A 7 -6.12 9.78 -9.72
C ASN A 7 -4.60 9.79 -9.86
N ILE A 8 -4.06 9.00 -10.82
CA ILE A 8 -2.61 9.01 -11.07
C ILE A 8 -2.17 10.33 -11.68
N LYS A 9 -2.91 10.85 -12.66
CA LYS A 9 -2.58 12.10 -13.36
C LYS A 9 -2.48 13.29 -12.42
N ALA A 10 -3.31 13.35 -11.40
CA ALA A 10 -3.30 14.40 -10.37
C ALA A 10 -1.99 14.41 -9.53
N ASN A 11 -1.24 13.31 -9.50
CA ASN A 11 -0.01 13.19 -8.72
C ASN A 11 1.20 13.64 -9.56
N LYS A 12 2.01 14.60 -9.05
CA LYS A 12 3.25 15.05 -9.70
C LYS A 12 4.21 13.92 -10.04
N GLY A 13 4.26 12.86 -9.24
CA GLY A 13 5.07 11.66 -9.50
C GLY A 13 4.69 10.91 -10.78
N SER A 14 3.52 11.17 -11.38
CA SER A 14 3.04 10.52 -12.62
C SER A 14 3.92 10.81 -13.85
N TYR A 15 4.64 11.92 -13.86
CA TYR A 15 5.59 12.29 -14.90
C TYR A 15 6.95 11.58 -14.76
N THR A 16 7.21 10.93 -13.63
CA THR A 16 8.46 10.19 -13.43
C THR A 16 8.37 8.83 -14.12
N ALA A 17 9.20 8.60 -15.14
CA ALA A 17 9.19 7.37 -15.91
C ALA A 17 9.73 6.16 -15.11
N GLY A 18 9.18 4.98 -15.37
CA GLY A 18 9.70 3.67 -14.91
C GLY A 18 10.91 3.21 -15.71
N THR A 19 11.16 1.90 -15.72
CA THR A 19 12.24 1.27 -16.52
C THR A 19 11.95 1.31 -18.01
N ASP A 20 10.69 1.43 -18.43
CA ASP A 20 10.26 1.51 -19.83
C ASP A 20 10.27 2.93 -20.40
N LYS A 21 10.79 3.90 -19.62
CA LYS A 21 10.87 5.32 -20.00
C LYS A 21 9.52 5.99 -20.31
N LYS A 22 8.39 5.34 -19.97
CA LYS A 22 7.04 5.87 -20.17
C LYS A 22 6.50 6.53 -18.92
N ASN A 23 5.66 7.54 -19.10
CA ASN A 23 5.00 8.29 -18.04
C ASN A 23 3.51 8.52 -18.33
N ILE A 24 2.83 9.37 -17.58
CA ILE A 24 1.38 9.59 -17.71
C ILE A 24 0.96 10.20 -19.06
N THR A 25 1.83 10.92 -19.74
CA THR A 25 1.52 11.51 -21.06
C THR A 25 1.38 10.45 -22.13
N ASP A 26 2.14 9.33 -22.02
CA ASP A 26 2.05 8.19 -22.94
C ASP A 26 0.70 7.46 -22.83
N ILE A 27 0.04 7.53 -21.68
CA ILE A 27 -1.33 7.03 -21.53
C ILE A 27 -2.31 8.07 -22.02
N GLY A 28 -2.08 9.34 -21.70
CA GLY A 28 -2.95 10.46 -22.05
C GLY A 28 -3.06 10.75 -23.56
N SER A 29 -2.11 10.27 -24.36
CA SER A 29 -2.16 10.35 -25.84
C SER A 29 -3.05 9.29 -26.49
N GLN A 30 -3.57 8.33 -25.72
CA GLN A 30 -4.42 7.23 -26.20
C GLN A 30 -5.91 7.56 -25.97
N THR A 31 -6.79 6.97 -26.78
CA THR A 31 -8.22 7.10 -26.52
C THR A 31 -8.63 6.36 -25.24
N PRO A 32 -9.71 6.77 -24.56
CA PRO A 32 -10.18 6.08 -23.36
C PRO A 32 -10.43 4.57 -23.60
N ASP A 33 -10.97 4.21 -24.76
CA ASP A 33 -11.26 2.82 -25.13
C ASP A 33 -9.98 2.00 -25.32
N ASP A 34 -8.94 2.58 -25.91
CA ASP A 34 -7.65 1.90 -26.08
C ASP A 34 -6.97 1.68 -24.74
N VAL A 35 -7.06 2.65 -23.82
CA VAL A 35 -6.55 2.49 -22.45
C VAL A 35 -7.28 1.33 -21.75
N VAL A 36 -8.61 1.26 -21.85
CA VAL A 36 -9.40 0.18 -21.26
C VAL A 36 -9.06 -1.18 -21.88
N LYS A 37 -9.01 -1.28 -23.21
CA LYS A 37 -8.62 -2.49 -23.92
C LYS A 37 -7.22 -2.96 -23.52
N ARG A 38 -6.27 -2.03 -23.43
CA ARG A 38 -4.89 -2.33 -23.06
C ARG A 38 -4.76 -2.83 -21.62
N VAL A 39 -5.43 -2.20 -20.64
CA VAL A 39 -5.44 -2.66 -19.27
C VAL A 39 -6.04 -4.07 -19.17
N ARG A 40 -7.17 -4.30 -19.83
CA ARG A 40 -7.78 -5.64 -19.91
C ARG A 40 -6.78 -6.66 -20.48
N PHE A 41 -6.18 -6.36 -21.63
CA PHE A 41 -5.20 -7.24 -22.26
C PHE A 41 -4.01 -7.56 -21.32
N ILE A 42 -3.45 -6.57 -20.62
CA ILE A 42 -2.34 -6.78 -19.69
C ILE A 42 -2.75 -7.71 -18.52
N VAL A 43 -3.98 -7.58 -18.05
CA VAL A 43 -4.47 -8.32 -16.87
C VAL A 43 -4.94 -9.74 -17.24
N THR A 44 -5.65 -9.90 -18.37
CA THR A 44 -6.33 -11.14 -18.73
C THR A 44 -5.88 -11.77 -20.05
N GLY A 45 -5.21 -11.02 -20.91
CA GLY A 45 -4.95 -11.40 -22.31
C GLY A 45 -3.66 -12.19 -22.56
N SER A 46 -2.82 -12.43 -21.53
CA SER A 46 -1.61 -13.23 -21.71
C SER A 46 -1.81 -14.65 -21.19
N GLU A 47 -1.30 -15.66 -21.91
CA GLU A 47 -1.32 -17.08 -21.49
C GLU A 47 -0.76 -17.32 -20.08
N HIS A 48 0.09 -16.43 -19.61
CA HIS A 48 0.74 -16.53 -18.31
C HIS A 48 0.22 -15.51 -17.27
N GLY A 49 -0.87 -14.81 -17.57
CA GLY A 49 -1.46 -13.78 -16.71
C GLY A 49 -0.58 -12.51 -16.58
N TYR A 50 -0.93 -11.67 -15.64
CA TYR A 50 -0.26 -10.39 -15.40
C TYR A 50 1.24 -10.56 -15.05
N ARG A 51 2.10 -9.84 -15.76
CA ARG A 51 3.55 -9.77 -15.50
C ARG A 51 3.98 -8.30 -15.41
N PRO A 52 4.25 -7.78 -14.19
CA PRO A 52 4.74 -6.43 -14.01
C PRO A 52 6.12 -6.26 -14.62
N LYS A 53 6.38 -5.08 -15.18
CA LYS A 53 7.73 -4.71 -15.61
C LYS A 53 8.63 -4.46 -14.39
N PRO A 54 9.97 -4.55 -14.57
CA PRO A 54 10.89 -4.24 -13.48
C PRO A 54 10.66 -2.85 -12.91
N VAL A 55 10.65 -2.77 -11.58
CA VAL A 55 10.56 -1.52 -10.83
C VAL A 55 11.92 -0.83 -10.85
N ARG A 56 11.97 0.46 -11.20
CA ARG A 56 13.22 1.22 -11.19
C ARG A 56 13.55 1.69 -9.78
N ARG A 57 14.70 1.28 -9.26
CA ARG A 57 15.23 1.76 -7.97
C ARG A 57 15.80 3.16 -8.09
N LYS A 58 15.49 4.03 -7.15
CA LYS A 58 16.11 5.34 -6.98
C LYS A 58 16.27 5.62 -5.49
N ASP A 59 17.48 5.96 -5.07
CA ASP A 59 17.74 6.34 -3.69
C ASP A 59 17.54 7.87 -3.54
N ILE A 60 16.75 8.25 -2.54
CA ILE A 60 16.43 9.65 -2.22
C ILE A 60 17.19 10.02 -0.94
N PRO A 61 18.00 11.09 -0.93
CA PRO A 61 18.67 11.55 0.27
C PRO A 61 17.67 12.03 1.31
N LYS A 62 17.93 11.70 2.58
CA LYS A 62 17.21 12.24 3.73
C LYS A 62 18.00 13.38 4.38
N PRO A 63 17.35 14.29 5.13
CA PRO A 63 18.03 15.38 5.83
C PRO A 63 19.14 14.92 6.81
N ASN A 64 19.04 13.69 7.32
CA ASN A 64 20.01 13.08 8.24
C ASN A 64 21.20 12.38 7.54
N GLY A 65 21.44 12.63 6.26
CA GLY A 65 22.53 12.02 5.47
C GLY A 65 22.29 10.57 5.03
N LYS A 66 21.21 9.92 5.49
CA LYS A 66 20.82 8.58 5.04
C LYS A 66 20.05 8.66 3.73
N THR A 67 19.98 7.54 3.01
CA THR A 67 19.13 7.42 1.81
C THR A 67 17.84 6.67 2.10
N ARG A 68 16.78 7.02 1.38
CA ARG A 68 15.53 6.26 1.34
C ARG A 68 15.40 5.59 -0.03
N PRO A 69 15.34 4.27 -0.07
CA PRO A 69 15.12 3.55 -1.30
C PRO A 69 13.68 3.78 -1.82
N LEU A 70 13.53 4.23 -3.05
CA LEU A 70 12.25 4.39 -3.72
C LEU A 70 12.18 3.47 -4.94
N GLY A 71 11.13 2.67 -5.03
CA GLY A 71 10.82 1.90 -6.23
C GLY A 71 9.84 2.66 -7.12
N ILE A 72 10.15 2.83 -8.40
CA ILE A 72 9.31 3.51 -9.38
C ILE A 72 8.78 2.47 -10.36
N PRO A 73 7.53 1.96 -10.20
CA PRO A 73 6.92 1.04 -11.16
C PRO A 73 6.66 1.74 -12.50
N CYS A 74 6.58 0.98 -13.58
CA CYS A 74 6.17 1.50 -14.89
C CYS A 74 4.74 2.07 -14.83
N ILE A 75 4.44 3.03 -15.69
CA ILE A 75 3.19 3.81 -15.58
C ILE A 75 1.94 2.91 -15.75
N TRP A 76 2.00 1.89 -16.60
CA TRP A 76 0.91 0.93 -16.78
C TRP A 76 0.72 0.04 -15.54
N ASP A 77 1.80 -0.35 -14.88
CA ASP A 77 1.72 -1.11 -13.62
C ASP A 77 1.14 -0.24 -12.49
N ARG A 78 1.47 1.07 -12.47
CA ARG A 78 0.82 2.01 -11.55
C ARG A 78 -0.68 2.14 -11.80
N LEU A 79 -1.10 2.15 -13.08
CA LEU A 79 -2.52 2.20 -13.43
C LEU A 79 -3.26 0.95 -12.93
N ILE A 80 -2.65 -0.23 -13.10
CA ILE A 80 -3.21 -1.48 -12.58
C ILE A 80 -3.26 -1.47 -11.05
N GLN A 81 -2.19 -1.05 -10.38
CA GLN A 81 -2.17 -0.92 -8.91
C GLN A 81 -3.26 0.03 -8.41
N GLN A 82 -3.50 1.14 -9.11
CA GLN A 82 -4.55 2.09 -8.74
C GLN A 82 -5.96 1.50 -8.97
N CYS A 83 -6.16 0.74 -10.05
CA CYS A 83 -7.43 0.03 -10.26
C CYS A 83 -7.72 -0.95 -9.13
N ILE A 84 -6.72 -1.74 -8.73
CA ILE A 84 -6.84 -2.71 -7.64
C ILE A 84 -7.10 -1.99 -6.32
N LYS A 85 -6.33 -0.93 -6.02
CA LYS A 85 -6.50 -0.13 -4.82
C LYS A 85 -7.94 0.36 -4.67
N GLN A 86 -8.53 0.93 -5.73
CA GLN A 86 -9.91 1.44 -5.71
C GLN A 86 -10.97 0.38 -5.40
N ILE A 87 -10.72 -0.88 -5.74
CA ILE A 87 -11.63 -2.00 -5.46
C ILE A 87 -11.42 -2.50 -4.04
N MET A 88 -10.17 -2.65 -3.60
CA MET A 88 -9.84 -3.22 -2.29
C MET A 88 -10.06 -2.22 -1.15
N GLU A 89 -9.77 -0.95 -1.37
CA GLU A 89 -9.76 0.08 -0.32
C GLU A 89 -11.11 0.17 0.44
N PRO A 90 -12.29 0.21 -0.20
CA PRO A 90 -13.57 0.23 0.52
C PRO A 90 -13.80 -1.04 1.36
N ILE A 91 -13.38 -2.20 0.86
CA ILE A 91 -13.52 -3.48 1.55
C ILE A 91 -12.63 -3.49 2.81
N CYS A 92 -11.40 -3.03 2.67
CA CYS A 92 -10.43 -2.96 3.76
C CYS A 92 -10.81 -1.90 4.79
N GLU A 93 -11.25 -0.71 4.35
CA GLU A 93 -11.70 0.38 5.24
C GLU A 93 -12.79 -0.06 6.21
N ALA A 94 -13.74 -0.88 5.77
CA ALA A 94 -14.80 -1.43 6.61
C ALA A 94 -14.28 -2.39 7.70
N LYS A 95 -13.02 -2.82 7.62
CA LYS A 95 -12.39 -3.80 8.53
C LYS A 95 -11.25 -3.21 9.37
N PHE A 96 -10.78 -2.02 9.04
CA PHE A 96 -9.70 -1.38 9.77
C PHE A 96 -10.16 -0.83 11.12
N SER A 97 -9.30 -0.94 12.12
CA SER A 97 -9.52 -0.33 13.44
C SER A 97 -9.79 1.17 13.33
N ASN A 98 -10.66 1.68 14.19
CA ASN A 98 -10.97 3.11 14.28
C ASN A 98 -9.76 3.94 14.74
N ASN A 99 -8.80 3.35 15.43
CA ASN A 99 -7.59 4.00 15.92
C ASN A 99 -6.40 3.92 14.95
N SER A 100 -6.60 3.39 13.74
CA SER A 100 -5.62 3.42 12.66
C SER A 100 -5.82 4.66 11.79
N TYR A 101 -4.80 5.50 11.60
CA TYR A 101 -4.91 6.80 10.92
C TYR A 101 -4.01 6.94 9.69
N GLY A 102 -2.95 6.14 9.58
CA GLY A 102 -1.97 6.25 8.50
C GLY A 102 -2.52 5.84 7.13
N PHE A 103 -2.29 6.66 6.09
CA PHE A 103 -2.62 6.36 4.69
C PHE A 103 -4.08 6.01 4.40
N ARG A 104 -5.02 6.40 5.24
CA ARG A 104 -6.45 6.12 5.09
C ARG A 104 -7.21 7.33 4.56
N LEU A 105 -8.29 7.06 3.81
CA LEU A 105 -9.22 8.09 3.36
C LEU A 105 -9.93 8.72 4.57
N ASN A 106 -10.12 10.04 4.52
CA ASN A 106 -10.80 10.81 5.57
C ASN A 106 -10.17 10.68 6.98
N ARG A 107 -8.91 10.29 7.06
CA ARG A 107 -8.09 10.26 8.28
C ARG A 107 -6.90 11.18 8.11
N SER A 108 -6.53 11.89 9.16
CA SER A 108 -5.42 12.84 9.16
C SER A 108 -4.60 12.76 10.43
N VAL A 109 -3.47 13.44 10.44
CA VAL A 109 -2.61 13.58 11.64
C VAL A 109 -3.37 14.29 12.75
N GLU A 110 -4.19 15.31 12.42
CA GLU A 110 -5.00 16.05 13.37
C GLU A 110 -6.02 15.13 14.06
N HIS A 111 -6.63 14.20 13.34
CA HIS A 111 -7.53 13.22 13.94
C HIS A 111 -6.80 12.30 14.92
N ALA A 112 -5.57 11.87 14.60
CA ALA A 112 -4.76 11.05 15.49
C ALA A 112 -4.38 11.83 16.76
N ILE A 113 -3.96 13.10 16.63
CA ILE A 113 -3.61 13.98 17.74
C ILE A 113 -4.83 14.21 18.64
N ASN A 114 -6.01 14.53 18.06
CA ASN A 114 -7.23 14.73 18.82
C ASN A 114 -7.65 13.47 19.58
N ARG A 115 -7.51 12.29 18.98
CA ARG A 115 -7.79 11.02 19.67
C ARG A 115 -6.83 10.80 20.83
N THR A 116 -5.54 11.02 20.64
CA THR A 116 -4.52 10.93 21.70
C THR A 116 -4.82 11.91 22.83
N TYR A 117 -5.17 13.15 22.50
CA TYR A 117 -5.56 14.15 23.49
C TYR A 117 -6.78 13.69 24.31
N THR A 118 -7.80 13.15 23.65
CA THR A 118 -9.00 12.62 24.33
C THR A 118 -8.63 11.47 25.27
N MET A 119 -7.76 10.55 24.86
CA MET A 119 -7.29 9.44 25.70
C MET A 119 -6.58 9.94 26.96
N LEU A 120 -5.70 10.91 26.81
CA LEU A 120 -4.90 11.46 27.93
C LEU A 120 -5.75 12.31 28.89
N GLN A 121 -6.57 13.20 28.35
CA GLN A 121 -7.29 14.20 29.17
C GLN A 121 -8.66 13.72 29.67
N MET A 122 -9.40 13.01 28.85
CA MET A 122 -10.78 12.63 29.17
C MET A 122 -10.90 11.18 29.68
N MET A 123 -10.02 10.29 29.22
CA MET A 123 -10.03 8.87 29.62
C MET A 123 -9.02 8.56 30.73
N ASN A 124 -8.27 9.55 31.22
CA ASN A 124 -7.28 9.43 32.28
C ASN A 124 -6.19 8.37 32.02
N LEU A 125 -5.80 8.18 30.76
CA LEU A 125 -4.70 7.28 30.39
C LEU A 125 -3.38 8.02 30.52
N HIS A 126 -2.64 7.81 31.62
CA HIS A 126 -1.44 8.56 31.97
C HIS A 126 -0.14 7.97 31.42
N TYR A 127 -0.19 6.75 30.89
CA TYR A 127 1.00 6.09 30.36
C TYR A 127 0.96 6.06 28.84
N VAL A 128 2.07 6.48 28.21
CA VAL A 128 2.25 6.45 26.76
C VAL A 128 3.41 5.53 26.44
N ILE A 129 3.17 4.54 25.58
CA ILE A 129 4.21 3.65 25.06
C ILE A 129 4.35 3.93 23.57
N GLU A 130 5.55 4.35 23.16
CA GLU A 130 5.88 4.58 21.76
C GLU A 130 6.74 3.44 21.23
N PHE A 131 6.42 2.92 20.06
CA PHE A 131 7.27 1.97 19.36
C PHE A 131 7.23 2.22 17.85
N ASP A 132 8.33 1.91 17.16
CA ASP A 132 8.47 2.00 15.71
C ASP A 132 8.99 0.69 15.14
N ILE A 133 8.44 0.28 14.00
CA ILE A 133 8.84 -0.95 13.32
C ILE A 133 9.92 -0.62 12.28
N LYS A 134 11.16 -0.96 12.60
CA LYS A 134 12.30 -0.71 11.73
C LYS A 134 12.15 -1.42 10.37
N GLY A 135 12.18 -0.61 9.30
CA GLY A 135 12.14 -1.12 7.93
C GLY A 135 10.87 -1.90 7.60
N PHE A 136 9.72 -1.46 8.11
CA PHE A 136 8.44 -2.17 8.00
C PHE A 136 8.12 -2.59 6.56
N PHE A 137 8.12 -1.63 5.61
CA PHE A 137 7.80 -1.89 4.21
C PHE A 137 8.74 -2.91 3.55
N ASP A 138 10.00 -2.97 3.96
CA ASP A 138 11.00 -3.87 3.39
C ASP A 138 10.91 -5.29 3.98
N ASN A 139 10.18 -5.47 5.09
CA ASN A 139 10.11 -6.73 5.82
C ASN A 139 8.74 -7.41 5.82
N VAL A 140 7.76 -6.89 5.09
CA VAL A 140 6.43 -7.51 4.95
C VAL A 140 6.55 -8.92 4.39
N ASN A 141 6.04 -9.92 5.11
CA ASN A 141 6.01 -11.30 4.64
C ASN A 141 4.87 -11.48 3.64
N HIS A 142 5.20 -11.84 2.40
CA HIS A 142 4.22 -11.99 1.31
C HIS A 142 3.15 -13.03 1.61
N SER A 143 3.54 -14.19 2.15
CA SER A 143 2.60 -15.27 2.45
C SER A 143 1.63 -14.90 3.57
N LYS A 144 2.12 -14.18 4.60
CA LYS A 144 1.26 -13.66 5.68
C LYS A 144 0.28 -12.63 5.12
N LEU A 145 0.75 -11.65 4.37
CA LEU A 145 -0.09 -10.62 3.75
C LEU A 145 -1.21 -11.22 2.88
N ILE A 146 -0.90 -12.23 2.07
CA ILE A 146 -1.90 -12.89 1.22
C ILE A 146 -2.97 -13.59 2.07
N ARG A 147 -2.60 -14.22 3.18
CA ARG A 147 -3.58 -14.82 4.11
C ARG A 147 -4.45 -13.75 4.77
N GLN A 148 -3.87 -12.62 5.14
CA GLN A 148 -4.60 -11.49 5.72
C GLN A 148 -5.59 -10.89 4.72
N ILE A 149 -5.21 -10.71 3.44
CA ILE A 149 -6.12 -10.27 2.38
C ILE A 149 -7.30 -11.26 2.24
N TRP A 150 -7.01 -12.56 2.28
CA TRP A 150 -8.04 -13.59 2.22
C TRP A 150 -9.00 -13.51 3.42
N SER A 151 -8.49 -13.35 4.64
CA SER A 151 -9.31 -13.25 5.87
C SER A 151 -10.18 -12.00 5.90
N LEU A 152 -9.80 -10.93 5.17
CA LEU A 152 -10.65 -9.74 4.99
C LEU A 152 -11.83 -9.97 4.02
N GLY A 153 -11.98 -11.18 3.46
CA GLY A 153 -13.07 -11.54 2.55
C GLY A 153 -12.76 -11.34 1.07
N ILE A 154 -11.52 -11.06 0.71
CA ILE A 154 -11.10 -10.90 -0.69
C ILE A 154 -10.62 -12.25 -1.22
N HIS A 155 -11.54 -13.03 -1.83
CA HIS A 155 -11.31 -14.41 -2.23
C HIS A 155 -11.09 -14.60 -3.75
N ASP A 156 -11.03 -13.53 -4.53
CA ASP A 156 -10.77 -13.62 -5.97
C ASP A 156 -9.33 -14.07 -6.25
N LYS A 157 -9.19 -15.28 -6.81
CA LYS A 157 -7.90 -15.91 -7.09
C LYS A 157 -7.08 -15.12 -8.11
N THR A 158 -7.73 -14.48 -9.08
CA THR A 158 -7.07 -13.67 -10.10
C THR A 158 -6.49 -12.40 -9.48
N LEU A 159 -7.26 -11.72 -8.63
CA LEU A 159 -6.79 -10.55 -7.89
C LEU A 159 -5.61 -10.91 -6.97
N ILE A 160 -5.72 -11.99 -6.22
CA ILE A 160 -4.63 -12.50 -5.36
C ILE A 160 -3.38 -12.82 -6.19
N PHE A 161 -3.54 -13.44 -7.36
CA PHE A 161 -2.42 -13.70 -8.27
C PHE A 161 -1.74 -12.39 -8.71
N ILE A 162 -2.51 -11.39 -9.12
CA ILE A 162 -1.97 -10.09 -9.54
C ILE A 162 -1.21 -9.41 -8.39
N ILE A 163 -1.75 -9.44 -7.16
CA ILE A 163 -1.08 -8.88 -5.98
C ILE A 163 0.25 -9.59 -5.73
N LYS A 164 0.29 -10.93 -5.80
CA LYS A 164 1.54 -11.70 -5.67
C LYS A 164 2.56 -11.27 -6.73
N ARG A 165 2.13 -11.06 -7.98
CA ARG A 165 3.03 -10.60 -9.05
C ARG A 165 3.55 -9.18 -8.81
N ILE A 166 2.72 -8.28 -8.27
CA ILE A 166 3.16 -6.94 -7.88
C ILE A 166 4.21 -7.02 -6.77
N LEU A 167 4.00 -7.85 -5.75
CA LEU A 167 4.93 -8.02 -4.63
C LEU A 167 6.27 -8.63 -5.04
N THR A 168 6.27 -9.52 -6.04
CA THR A 168 7.48 -10.19 -6.57
C THR A 168 8.02 -9.54 -7.84
N ALA A 169 7.57 -8.32 -8.19
CA ALA A 169 8.06 -7.61 -9.36
C ALA A 169 9.58 -7.42 -9.28
N PRO A 170 10.34 -7.72 -10.36
CA PRO A 170 11.79 -7.51 -10.37
C PRO A 170 12.14 -6.07 -10.08
N ILE A 171 13.23 -5.83 -9.36
CA ILE A 171 13.74 -4.48 -9.05
C ILE A 171 15.03 -4.27 -9.83
N LYS A 172 15.03 -3.27 -10.72
CA LYS A 172 16.22 -2.84 -11.43
C LYS A 172 16.98 -1.81 -10.60
N MET A 173 18.17 -2.18 -10.16
CA MET A 173 19.06 -1.38 -9.34
C MET A 173 19.80 -0.31 -10.17
N PRO A 174 20.38 0.73 -9.53
CA PRO A 174 21.15 1.77 -10.23
C PRO A 174 22.37 1.24 -11.01
N ASP A 175 22.97 0.17 -10.55
CA ASP A 175 24.08 -0.55 -11.21
C ASP A 175 23.63 -1.46 -12.37
N ASN A 176 22.34 -1.38 -12.78
CA ASN A 176 21.70 -2.23 -13.77
C ASN A 176 21.49 -3.70 -13.38
N THR A 177 21.88 -4.15 -12.20
CA THR A 177 21.52 -5.47 -11.70
C THR A 177 20.02 -5.60 -11.45
N THR A 178 19.51 -6.83 -11.47
CA THR A 178 18.08 -7.10 -11.21
C THR A 178 17.95 -8.00 -9.99
N VAL A 179 17.16 -7.56 -9.01
CA VAL A 179 16.89 -8.30 -7.77
C VAL A 179 15.44 -8.75 -7.76
N LEU A 180 15.21 -10.00 -7.37
CA LEU A 180 13.87 -10.54 -7.16
C LEU A 180 13.54 -10.46 -5.66
N PRO A 181 12.53 -9.66 -5.25
CA PRO A 181 12.17 -9.55 -3.85
C PRO A 181 11.43 -10.82 -3.37
N ASN A 182 11.81 -11.33 -2.20
CA ASN A 182 11.14 -12.44 -1.52
C ASN A 182 10.28 -11.96 -0.32
N LYS A 183 10.40 -10.70 0.05
CA LYS A 183 9.64 -10.01 1.10
C LYS A 183 9.55 -8.52 0.80
N GLY A 184 8.73 -7.83 1.57
CA GLY A 184 8.54 -6.38 1.46
C GLY A 184 7.51 -5.98 0.43
N THR A 185 7.12 -4.71 0.50
CA THR A 185 6.28 -4.06 -0.50
C THR A 185 7.10 -3.00 -1.22
N PRO A 186 6.96 -2.81 -2.53
CA PRO A 186 7.77 -1.83 -3.25
C PRO A 186 7.50 -0.42 -2.71
N GLN A 187 8.50 0.19 -2.03
CA GLN A 187 8.39 1.56 -1.56
C GLN A 187 8.20 2.50 -2.76
N GLY A 188 7.04 3.17 -2.83
CA GLY A 188 6.63 3.99 -3.99
C GLY A 188 5.60 3.33 -4.89
N GLY A 189 5.21 2.08 -4.63
CA GLY A 189 4.05 1.46 -5.24
C GLY A 189 2.75 2.10 -4.72
N ILE A 190 1.79 2.33 -5.61
CA ILE A 190 0.50 2.99 -5.28
C ILE A 190 -0.32 2.17 -4.28
N ILE A 191 -0.27 0.86 -4.37
CA ILE A 191 -1.00 -0.06 -3.49
C ILE A 191 -0.28 -0.31 -2.16
N SER A 192 1.02 -0.03 -2.06
CA SER A 192 1.84 -0.41 -0.90
C SER A 192 1.35 0.14 0.45
N PRO A 193 0.85 1.39 0.55
CA PRO A 193 0.26 1.88 1.80
C PRO A 193 -0.97 1.08 2.27
N LEU A 194 -1.85 0.70 1.34
CA LEU A 194 -3.01 -0.13 1.66
C LEU A 194 -2.59 -1.52 2.15
N LEU A 195 -1.61 -2.15 1.49
CA LEU A 195 -1.07 -3.45 1.90
C LEU A 195 -0.39 -3.37 3.27
N ALA A 196 0.28 -2.26 3.57
CA ALA A 196 0.86 -2.00 4.88
C ALA A 196 -0.20 -1.95 5.98
N ASN A 197 -1.30 -1.23 5.75
CA ASN A 197 -2.42 -1.16 6.69
C ASN A 197 -3.09 -2.52 6.90
N ILE A 198 -3.21 -3.35 5.85
CA ILE A 198 -3.72 -4.73 5.98
C ILE A 198 -2.84 -5.55 6.94
N VAL A 199 -1.51 -5.42 6.82
CA VAL A 199 -0.59 -6.15 7.71
C VAL A 199 -0.71 -5.68 9.16
N LEU A 200 -0.82 -4.37 9.38
CA LEU A 200 -0.91 -3.80 10.73
C LEU A 200 -2.29 -3.98 11.38
N ASN A 201 -3.33 -4.20 10.59
CA ASN A 201 -4.70 -4.31 11.10
C ASN A 201 -4.86 -5.43 12.15
N GLU A 202 -4.14 -6.55 12.03
CA GLU A 202 -4.15 -7.59 13.06
C GLU A 202 -3.57 -7.10 14.39
N LEU A 203 -2.51 -6.28 14.34
CA LEU A 203 -1.91 -5.69 15.54
C LEU A 203 -2.86 -4.67 16.16
N ASP A 204 -3.49 -3.82 15.35
CA ASP A 204 -4.44 -2.81 15.82
C ASP A 204 -5.61 -3.47 16.57
N TRP A 205 -6.22 -4.50 15.98
CA TRP A 205 -7.31 -5.25 16.62
C TRP A 205 -6.86 -6.07 17.83
N TRP A 206 -5.65 -6.61 17.81
CA TRP A 206 -5.11 -7.29 18.99
C TRP A 206 -4.94 -6.30 20.15
N ILE A 207 -4.40 -5.12 19.91
CA ILE A 207 -4.28 -4.06 20.93
C ILE A 207 -5.67 -3.68 21.45
N ALA A 208 -6.63 -3.41 20.56
CA ALA A 208 -8.00 -3.06 20.95
C ALA A 208 -8.63 -4.14 21.83
N SER A 209 -8.50 -5.41 21.47
CA SER A 209 -9.05 -6.54 22.22
C SER A 209 -8.45 -6.73 23.61
N GLN A 210 -7.16 -6.37 23.79
CA GLN A 210 -6.47 -6.53 25.09
C GLN A 210 -6.76 -5.37 26.05
N TRP A 211 -6.87 -4.13 25.54
CA TRP A 211 -6.89 -2.94 26.41
C TRP A 211 -8.11 -2.04 26.23
N GLU A 212 -8.70 -1.97 25.05
CA GLU A 212 -9.84 -1.07 24.80
C GLU A 212 -11.18 -1.76 25.02
N GLU A 213 -11.33 -3.02 24.62
CA GLU A 213 -12.60 -3.77 24.67
C GLU A 213 -12.65 -4.80 25.81
N ASN A 214 -11.55 -5.02 26.50
CA ASN A 214 -11.48 -5.96 27.60
C ASN A 214 -12.10 -5.37 28.89
N PRO A 215 -13.22 -5.90 29.41
CA PRO A 215 -13.88 -5.35 30.60
C PRO A 215 -13.00 -5.34 31.85
N ILE A 216 -12.09 -6.32 31.98
CA ILE A 216 -11.17 -6.42 33.13
C ILE A 216 -10.08 -5.36 33.03
N ALA A 217 -9.57 -5.08 31.84
CA ALA A 217 -8.58 -4.01 31.65
C ALA A 217 -9.20 -2.65 31.89
N ILE A 218 -10.44 -2.42 31.43
CA ILE A 218 -11.19 -1.18 31.64
C ILE A 218 -11.48 -0.98 33.14
N SER A 219 -11.83 -2.01 33.90
CA SER A 219 -12.13 -1.90 35.33
C SER A 219 -10.91 -1.65 36.21
N ARG A 220 -9.70 -2.07 35.77
CA ARG A 220 -8.43 -1.86 36.51
C ARG A 220 -7.74 -0.54 36.18
N GLY A 221 -8.13 0.15 35.10
CA GLY A 221 -7.60 1.43 34.68
C GLY A 221 -8.38 2.66 35.18
N ARG A 222 -9.33 2.46 36.10
CA ARG A 222 -10.09 3.55 36.74
C ARG A 222 -9.62 3.79 38.15
#